data_affb45be4f2b9f9a03b86bf6a1024878
#
_entry.id   affb45be4f2b9f9a03b86bf6a1024878
#
_cell.length_a   1.000
_cell.length_b   1.000
_cell.length_c   1.000
_cell.angle_alpha   90.00
_cell.angle_beta   90.00
_cell.angle_gamma   90.00
#
_symmetry.space_group_name_H-M   'P 1'
#
loop_
_entity.id
_entity.type
_entity.pdbx_description
1 polymer ?
#
loop_
_entity_poly.entity_id
_entity_poly.type
_entity_poly.pdbx_seq_one_letter_code
_entity_poly.pdbx_strand_id
1 'polypeptide(L)'
;MNMKLHGFLIGSDIQVDIDNKRLIRISSENSYKVLNLSAVVLKDTVMKLLIFLLTHASDHVVSNEEILQKVWEENNLSSSNQRLWQVVTELKEKLSLIGMPQDFIINRRGEGYKLNSPRITPLYYKQ
;
A
#
# COMPACT_ATOMS: atom_id res chain seq x y z
N MET A 1 17.00 -0.45 -21.53
CA MET A 1 16.46 0.81 -20.98
C MET A 1 16.03 0.58 -19.54
N ASN A 2 16.60 1.33 -18.61
CA ASN A 2 16.35 1.11 -17.19
C ASN A 2 15.12 1.88 -16.72
N MET A 3 14.20 1.14 -16.13
CA MET A 3 13.00 1.71 -15.52
C MET A 3 13.10 1.48 -14.03
N LYS A 4 12.79 2.50 -13.25
CA LYS A 4 12.76 2.39 -11.80
C LYS A 4 11.34 2.60 -11.29
N LEU A 5 10.90 1.71 -10.41
CA LEU A 5 9.58 1.84 -9.81
C LEU A 5 9.54 3.06 -8.91
N HIS A 6 8.63 3.98 -9.21
CA HIS A 6 8.45 5.22 -8.46
C HIS A 6 7.32 5.09 -7.44
N GLY A 7 6.29 4.34 -7.78
CA GLY A 7 5.13 4.18 -6.92
C GLY A 7 4.00 3.45 -7.62
N PHE A 8 2.80 3.69 -7.13
CA PHE A 8 1.59 3.08 -7.68
C PHE A 8 0.47 4.11 -7.73
N LEU A 9 -0.42 3.94 -8.68
CA LEU A 9 -1.69 4.64 -8.70
C LEU A 9 -2.77 3.63 -8.34
N ILE A 10 -3.55 3.93 -7.30
CA ILE A 10 -4.67 3.09 -6.88
C ILE A 10 -5.94 3.79 -7.34
N GLY A 11 -6.67 3.14 -8.26
CA GLY A 11 -7.80 3.77 -8.91
C GLY A 11 -7.34 4.96 -9.73
N SER A 12 -8.00 6.08 -9.58
CA SER A 12 -7.70 7.28 -10.35
C SER A 12 -7.17 8.45 -9.52
N ASP A 13 -7.15 8.34 -8.20
CA ASP A 13 -6.93 9.51 -7.35
C ASP A 13 -5.96 9.32 -6.20
N ILE A 14 -5.51 8.09 -5.94
CA ILE A 14 -4.58 7.82 -4.83
C ILE A 14 -3.24 7.39 -5.40
N GLN A 15 -2.19 8.13 -5.04
CA GLN A 15 -0.84 7.80 -5.44
C GLN A 15 -0.03 7.33 -4.25
N VAL A 16 0.68 6.22 -4.45
CA VAL A 16 1.67 5.74 -3.47
C VAL A 16 3.02 6.26 -3.96
N ASP A 17 3.62 7.15 -3.18
CA ASP A 17 4.92 7.76 -3.49
C ASP A 17 5.98 7.03 -2.66
N ILE A 18 6.68 6.10 -3.29
CA ILE A 18 7.65 5.25 -2.61
C ILE A 18 8.84 6.06 -2.12
N ASP A 19 9.36 6.94 -2.96
CA ASP A 19 10.58 7.69 -2.65
C ASP A 19 10.41 8.59 -1.42
N ASN A 20 9.22 9.16 -1.25
CA ASN A 20 8.93 10.06 -0.13
C ASN A 20 8.09 9.37 0.95
N LYS A 21 7.85 8.07 0.82
CA LYS A 21 7.16 7.26 1.81
C LYS A 21 5.81 7.84 2.22
N ARG A 22 5.00 8.18 1.24
CA ARG A 22 3.70 8.81 1.52
C ARG A 22 2.62 8.37 0.55
N LEU A 23 1.39 8.53 1.02
CA LEU A 23 0.19 8.37 0.20
C LEU A 23 -0.32 9.77 -0.11
N ILE A 24 -0.73 9.98 -1.35
CA ILE A 24 -1.24 11.27 -1.80
C ILE A 24 -2.58 11.07 -2.45
N ARG A 25 -3.54 11.91 -2.11
CA ARG A 25 -4.83 11.94 -2.77
C ARG A 25 -5.14 13.36 -3.21
N ILE A 26 -5.52 13.49 -4.48
CA ILE A 26 -5.98 14.77 -5.03
C ILE A 26 -7.43 14.59 -5.42
N SER A 27 -8.29 15.41 -4.84
CA SER A 27 -9.71 15.41 -5.18
C SER A 27 -10.15 16.81 -5.55
N SER A 28 -11.11 16.89 -6.46
CA SER A 28 -11.67 18.18 -6.86
C SER A 28 -13.03 18.38 -6.22
N GLU A 29 -13.23 19.58 -5.68
CA GLU A 29 -14.53 20.02 -5.27
C GLU A 29 -15.22 20.64 -6.46
N ASN A 30 -16.34 20.04 -6.77
CA ASN A 30 -17.23 20.32 -7.88
C ASN A 30 -17.15 21.65 -8.58
N SER A 31 -18.08 22.53 -8.22
CA SER A 31 -18.40 23.71 -9.01
C SER A 31 -17.42 24.86 -8.86
N TYR A 32 -16.50 24.77 -7.92
CA TYR A 32 -15.57 25.86 -7.63
C TYR A 32 -14.15 25.62 -8.12
N LYS A 33 -13.91 24.48 -8.77
CA LYS A 33 -12.58 24.11 -9.27
C LYS A 33 -11.50 24.15 -8.19
N VAL A 34 -11.86 23.79 -6.97
CA VAL A 34 -10.92 23.70 -5.86
C VAL A 34 -10.34 22.30 -5.82
N LEU A 35 -9.03 22.20 -5.74
CA LEU A 35 -8.34 20.92 -5.58
C LEU A 35 -7.95 20.75 -4.11
N ASN A 36 -8.34 19.62 -3.53
CA ASN A 36 -7.95 19.24 -2.19
C ASN A 36 -6.84 18.22 -2.25
N LEU A 37 -5.75 18.51 -1.58
CA LEU A 37 -4.60 17.60 -1.50
C LEU A 37 -4.52 17.03 -0.09
N SER A 38 -4.53 15.70 0.00
CA SER A 38 -4.29 14.99 1.25
C SER A 38 -3.03 14.17 1.11
N ALA A 39 -2.20 14.17 2.16
CA ALA A 39 -0.98 13.39 2.17
C ALA A 39 -0.79 12.75 3.54
N VAL A 40 -0.39 11.48 3.55
CA VAL A 40 -0.14 10.72 4.76
C VAL A 40 1.23 10.06 4.65
N VAL A 41 2.08 10.28 5.64
CA VAL A 41 3.44 9.71 5.67
C VAL A 41 3.38 8.32 6.27
N LEU A 42 4.11 7.38 5.67
CA LEU A 42 4.21 6.01 6.16
C LEU A 42 5.62 5.73 6.67
N LYS A 43 5.72 4.89 7.70
CA LYS A 43 7.01 4.37 8.16
C LYS A 43 7.55 3.38 7.13
N ASP A 44 8.85 3.13 7.16
CA ASP A 44 9.52 2.22 6.23
C ASP A 44 8.85 0.86 6.12
N THR A 45 8.61 0.22 7.25
CA THR A 45 8.03 -1.13 7.26
C THR A 45 6.61 -1.15 6.73
N VAL A 46 5.84 -0.10 7.06
CA VAL A 46 4.46 0.03 6.56
C VAL A 46 4.47 0.20 5.05
N MET A 47 5.37 1.03 4.53
CA MET A 47 5.50 1.21 3.08
C MET A 47 5.94 -0.08 2.39
N LYS A 48 6.90 -0.81 2.95
CA LYS A 48 7.34 -2.09 2.39
C LYS A 48 6.21 -3.10 2.33
N LEU A 49 5.39 -3.17 3.38
CA LEU A 49 4.22 -4.03 3.38
C LEU A 49 3.24 -3.63 2.28
N LEU A 50 2.96 -2.34 2.16
CA LEU A 50 2.04 -1.86 1.12
C LEU A 50 2.54 -2.20 -0.27
N ILE A 51 3.82 -1.95 -0.56
CA ILE A 51 4.42 -2.27 -1.85
C ILE A 51 4.26 -3.75 -2.16
N PHE A 52 4.53 -4.61 -1.17
CA PHE A 52 4.41 -6.05 -1.34
C PHE A 52 2.97 -6.45 -1.69
N LEU A 53 2.00 -5.91 -0.95
CA LEU A 53 0.59 -6.21 -1.20
C LEU A 53 0.14 -5.71 -2.57
N LEU A 54 0.53 -4.50 -2.94
CA LEU A 54 0.17 -3.95 -4.26
C LEU A 54 0.77 -4.76 -5.39
N THR A 55 1.95 -5.32 -5.18
CA THR A 55 2.64 -6.10 -6.19
C THR A 55 2.07 -7.51 -6.33
N HIS A 56 1.69 -8.15 -5.22
CA HIS A 56 1.40 -9.58 -5.22
C HIS A 56 0.00 -9.98 -4.79
N ALA A 57 -0.74 -9.12 -4.10
CA ALA A 57 -2.00 -9.52 -3.47
C ALA A 57 -3.26 -9.03 -4.19
N SER A 58 -3.12 -8.44 -5.37
CA SER A 58 -4.29 -7.94 -6.12
C SER A 58 -5.09 -9.07 -6.76
N ASP A 59 -4.42 -10.15 -7.16
CA ASP A 59 -5.05 -11.25 -7.88
C ASP A 59 -5.28 -12.49 -7.03
N HIS A 60 -4.52 -12.64 -5.95
CA HIS A 60 -4.59 -13.84 -5.12
C HIS A 60 -4.20 -13.51 -3.69
N VAL A 61 -4.54 -14.43 -2.78
CA VAL A 61 -4.19 -14.30 -1.36
C VAL A 61 -2.69 -14.56 -1.20
N VAL A 62 -2.00 -13.67 -0.47
CA VAL A 62 -0.61 -13.92 -0.05
C VAL A 62 -0.61 -14.41 1.38
N SER A 63 0.18 -15.45 1.66
CA SER A 63 0.21 -16.05 2.99
C SER A 63 0.98 -15.16 3.97
N ASN A 64 0.66 -15.33 5.26
CA ASN A 64 1.40 -14.64 6.31
C ASN A 64 2.90 -14.97 6.26
N GLU A 65 3.23 -16.23 5.98
CA GLU A 65 4.62 -16.69 5.88
C GLU A 65 5.36 -16.00 4.76
N GLU A 66 4.72 -15.88 3.61
CA GLU A 66 5.31 -15.19 2.46
C GLU A 66 5.56 -13.72 2.78
N ILE A 67 4.60 -13.06 3.41
CA ILE A 67 4.74 -11.66 3.80
C ILE A 67 5.89 -11.50 4.80
N LEU A 68 5.95 -12.35 5.82
CA LEU A 68 6.99 -12.29 6.83
C LEU A 68 8.38 -12.47 6.22
N GLN A 69 8.51 -13.41 5.30
CA GLN A 69 9.76 -13.65 4.62
C GLN A 69 10.18 -12.45 3.75
N LYS A 70 9.28 -11.99 2.89
CA LYS A 70 9.62 -10.96 1.90
C LYS A 70 9.75 -9.57 2.49
N VAL A 71 8.93 -9.23 3.47
CA VAL A 71 8.93 -7.89 4.04
C VAL A 71 9.92 -7.76 5.19
N TRP A 72 10.00 -8.78 6.06
CA TRP A 72 10.84 -8.72 7.26
C TRP A 72 12.18 -9.42 7.11
N GLU A 73 12.16 -10.71 6.82
CA GLU A 73 13.40 -11.50 6.84
C GLU A 73 14.40 -11.07 5.78
N GLU A 74 13.92 -10.80 4.57
CA GLU A 74 14.82 -10.34 3.49
C GLU A 74 15.35 -8.94 3.71
N ASN A 75 14.78 -8.20 4.67
CA ASN A 75 15.25 -6.88 5.05
C ASN A 75 15.96 -6.89 6.41
N ASN A 76 16.34 -8.07 6.89
CA ASN A 76 17.05 -8.26 8.17
C ASN A 76 16.27 -7.73 9.37
N LEU A 77 14.96 -7.84 9.34
CA LEU A 77 14.10 -7.41 10.42
C LEU A 77 13.54 -8.61 11.16
N SER A 78 13.37 -8.48 12.47
CA SER A 78 12.70 -9.48 13.28
C SER A 78 11.25 -9.58 12.90
N SER A 79 10.74 -10.80 12.76
CA SER A 79 9.37 -11.02 12.32
C SER A 79 8.60 -11.89 13.31
N SER A 80 7.29 -11.64 13.38
CA SER A 80 6.35 -12.46 14.12
C SER A 80 4.96 -12.21 13.58
N ASN A 81 4.03 -13.16 13.79
CA ASN A 81 2.64 -12.97 13.38
C ASN A 81 2.00 -11.78 14.07
N GLN A 82 2.35 -11.54 15.33
CA GLN A 82 1.86 -10.39 16.06
C GLN A 82 2.35 -9.08 15.45
N ARG A 83 3.63 -9.03 15.06
CA ARG A 83 4.21 -7.86 14.41
C ARG A 83 3.54 -7.59 13.06
N LEU A 84 3.30 -8.64 12.29
CA LEU A 84 2.58 -8.54 11.02
C LEU A 84 1.20 -7.93 11.24
N TRP A 85 0.46 -8.45 12.20
CA TRP A 85 -0.88 -7.93 12.51
C TRP A 85 -0.84 -6.45 12.89
N GLN A 86 0.14 -6.06 13.70
CA GLN A 86 0.30 -4.66 14.12
C GLN A 86 0.55 -3.74 12.92
N VAL A 87 1.42 -4.16 12.01
CA VAL A 87 1.76 -3.35 10.84
C VAL A 87 0.60 -3.28 9.85
N VAL A 88 -0.11 -4.39 9.66
CA VAL A 88 -1.33 -4.38 8.82
C VAL A 88 -2.37 -3.42 9.41
N THR A 89 -2.55 -3.45 10.73
CA THR A 89 -3.49 -2.56 11.40
C THR A 89 -3.09 -1.09 11.20
N GLU A 90 -1.81 -0.79 11.37
CA GLU A 90 -1.31 0.56 11.14
C GLU A 90 -1.51 1.00 9.68
N LEU A 91 -1.24 0.11 8.74
CA LEU A 91 -1.44 0.41 7.32
C LEU A 91 -2.91 0.70 7.03
N LYS A 92 -3.82 -0.09 7.58
CA LYS A 92 -5.26 0.15 7.40
C LYS A 92 -5.68 1.51 7.96
N GLU A 93 -5.13 1.90 9.11
CA GLU A 93 -5.41 3.20 9.70
C GLU A 93 -4.93 4.34 8.78
N LYS A 94 -3.73 4.22 8.26
CA LYS A 94 -3.18 5.24 7.35
C LYS A 94 -3.96 5.35 6.05
N LEU A 95 -4.34 4.21 5.49
CA LEU A 95 -5.18 4.19 4.28
C LEU A 95 -6.55 4.80 4.54
N SER A 96 -7.11 4.57 5.71
CA SER A 96 -8.38 5.16 6.12
C SER A 96 -8.29 6.70 6.17
N LEU A 97 -7.17 7.24 6.61
CA LEU A 97 -6.96 8.69 6.67
C LEU A 97 -6.99 9.33 5.28
N ILE A 98 -6.65 8.57 4.24
CA ILE A 98 -6.68 9.09 2.88
C ILE A 98 -7.97 8.70 2.15
N GLY A 99 -8.93 8.12 2.85
CA GLY A 99 -10.25 7.83 2.32
C GLY A 99 -10.40 6.46 1.66
N MET A 100 -9.45 5.55 1.88
CA MET A 100 -9.60 4.17 1.38
C MET A 100 -10.65 3.43 2.19
N PRO A 101 -11.45 2.57 1.55
CA PRO A 101 -12.41 1.74 2.26
C PRO A 101 -11.74 0.77 3.22
N GLN A 102 -12.45 0.40 4.28
CA GLN A 102 -11.95 -0.53 5.28
C GLN A 102 -11.65 -1.92 4.68
N ASP A 103 -12.36 -2.30 3.64
CA ASP A 103 -12.22 -3.60 3.00
C ASP A 103 -11.21 -3.60 1.85
N PHE A 104 -10.39 -2.56 1.74
CA PHE A 104 -9.31 -2.56 0.74
C PHE A 104 -8.33 -3.70 0.99
N ILE A 105 -7.96 -3.93 2.25
CA ILE A 105 -7.14 -5.07 2.66
C ILE A 105 -8.04 -6.08 3.34
N ILE A 106 -8.16 -7.26 2.73
CA ILE A 106 -9.01 -8.34 3.26
C ILE A 106 -8.13 -9.36 3.95
N ASN A 107 -8.44 -9.64 5.20
CA ASN A 107 -7.81 -10.74 5.93
C ASN A 107 -8.58 -12.01 5.63
N ARG A 108 -7.95 -12.94 4.93
CA ARG A 108 -8.49 -14.28 4.70
C ARG A 108 -8.00 -15.17 5.84
N ARG A 109 -8.85 -15.34 6.82
CA ARG A 109 -8.52 -16.06 8.05
C ARG A 109 -7.93 -17.44 7.76
N GLY A 110 -6.73 -17.71 8.28
CA GLY A 110 -6.03 -18.96 8.06
C GLY A 110 -5.27 -19.04 6.74
N GLU A 111 -5.43 -18.07 5.85
CA GLU A 111 -4.78 -18.08 4.54
C GLU A 111 -3.79 -16.93 4.38
N GLY A 112 -4.18 -15.71 4.74
CA GLY A 112 -3.34 -14.54 4.58
C GLY A 112 -4.14 -13.30 4.22
N TYR A 113 -3.58 -12.48 3.34
CA TYR A 113 -4.18 -11.21 2.96
C TYR A 113 -4.35 -11.08 1.46
N LYS A 114 -5.39 -10.36 1.08
CA LYS A 114 -5.68 -10.07 -0.31
C LYS A 114 -6.18 -8.63 -0.41
N LEU A 115 -5.92 -7.99 -1.54
CA LEU A 115 -6.48 -6.67 -1.81
C LEU A 115 -7.82 -6.80 -2.52
N ASN A 116 -8.79 -6.04 -2.04
CA ASN A 116 -10.06 -5.85 -2.73
C ASN A 116 -9.96 -4.48 -3.38
N SER A 117 -9.31 -4.44 -4.53
CA SER A 117 -8.91 -3.15 -5.05
C SER A 117 -9.53 -2.83 -6.39
N PRO A 118 -9.73 -1.52 -6.66
CA PRO A 118 -9.87 -1.06 -8.00
C PRO A 118 -8.54 -1.26 -8.73
N ARG A 119 -8.41 -0.72 -9.91
CA ARG A 119 -7.20 -0.84 -10.71
C ARG A 119 -5.97 -0.34 -9.96
N ILE A 120 -4.92 -1.13 -9.97
CA ILE A 120 -3.61 -0.75 -9.42
C ILE A 120 -2.65 -0.65 -10.60
N THR A 121 -2.03 0.51 -10.75
CA THR A 121 -1.12 0.78 -11.85
C THR A 121 0.26 1.13 -11.31
N PRO A 122 1.29 0.34 -11.61
CA PRO A 122 2.64 0.71 -11.20
C PRO A 122 3.14 1.91 -12.01
N LEU A 123 3.85 2.79 -11.33
CA LEU A 123 4.39 4.00 -11.93
C LEU A 123 5.92 3.90 -11.98
N TYR A 124 6.47 4.01 -13.16
CA TYR A 124 7.90 3.93 -13.37
C TYR A 124 8.42 5.25 -13.91
N TYR A 125 9.67 5.55 -13.61
CA TYR A 125 10.36 6.59 -14.34
C TYR A 125 11.60 6.03 -15.03
N LYS A 126 11.96 6.68 -16.09
CA LYS A 126 13.06 6.28 -16.94
C LYS A 126 14.34 6.88 -16.42
N GLN A 127 15.35 6.07 -16.25
CA GLN A 127 16.69 6.52 -15.85
C GLN A 127 17.58 6.75 -17.04
#